data_17bfeba83c18c93eb7c7cb0b17ab0dfb
#
_entry.id   17bfeba83c18c93eb7c7cb0b17ab0dfb
#
_cell.length_a   1.000
_cell.length_b   1.000
_cell.length_c   1.000
_cell.angle_alpha   90.00
_cell.angle_beta   90.00
_cell.angle_gamma   90.00
#
_symmetry.space_group_name_H-M   'P 1'
#
loop_
_entity.id
_entity.type
_entity.pdbx_description
1 polymer ?
#
loop_
_entity_poly.entity_id
_entity_poly.type
_entity_poly.pdbx_seq_one_letter_code
_entity_poly.pdbx_strand_id
1 'polypeptide(L)'
;MKSYSQLLKDNNTLGKSYKQQSPDTLSAFMQLHKAAMAPGELDLKTKEMIALGIAIAARCDGCIAAHVFAALKAGSTQAELVEVIDVAVLMGGGPSLTYGIQALGAIEEFAAESQ
;
A
#
# COMPACT_ATOMS: atom_id res chain seq x y z
N MET A 1 16.96 -0.51 -8.86
CA MET A 1 15.77 0.02 -8.17
C MET A 1 15.38 -0.92 -7.03
N LYS A 2 14.89 -0.41 -5.92
CA LYS A 2 14.50 -1.27 -4.79
C LYS A 2 13.33 -2.18 -5.17
N SER A 3 13.28 -3.35 -4.56
CA SER A 3 12.16 -4.28 -4.75
C SER A 3 11.11 -4.07 -3.66
N TYR A 4 9.93 -3.64 -4.06
CA TYR A 4 8.79 -3.49 -3.14
C TYR A 4 8.23 -4.85 -2.72
N SER A 5 8.33 -5.85 -3.58
CA SER A 5 7.96 -7.22 -3.22
C SER A 5 8.86 -7.75 -2.10
N GLN A 6 10.17 -7.53 -2.20
CA GLN A 6 11.09 -7.94 -1.14
C GLN A 6 10.86 -7.14 0.14
N LEU A 7 10.62 -5.83 0.01
CA LEU A 7 10.30 -4.97 1.17
C LEU A 7 9.06 -5.48 1.90
N LEU A 8 8.02 -5.86 1.16
CA LEU A 8 6.80 -6.40 1.76
C LEU A 8 7.08 -7.69 2.54
N LYS A 9 7.86 -8.60 1.94
CA LYS A 9 8.25 -9.86 2.61
C LYS A 9 9.05 -9.59 3.88
N ASP A 10 10.01 -8.67 3.81
CA ASP A 10 10.85 -8.33 4.96
C ASP A 10 10.02 -7.72 6.08
N ASN A 11 9.13 -6.80 5.75
CA ASN A 11 8.24 -6.18 6.74
C ASN A 11 7.29 -7.19 7.37
N ASN A 12 6.77 -8.14 6.59
CA ASN A 12 5.93 -9.20 7.14
C ASN A 12 6.70 -10.09 8.11
N THR A 13 7.95 -10.40 7.79
CA THR A 13 8.81 -11.20 8.66
C THR A 13 9.13 -10.46 9.96
N LEU A 14 9.56 -9.20 9.86
CA LEU A 14 9.84 -8.37 11.03
C LEU A 14 8.57 -8.09 11.85
N GLY A 15 7.43 -7.99 11.19
CA GLY A 15 6.14 -7.82 11.85
C GLY A 15 5.80 -8.96 12.80
N LYS A 16 6.19 -10.19 12.45
CA LYS A 16 6.00 -11.34 13.35
C LYS A 16 6.85 -11.20 14.60
N SER A 17 8.08 -10.72 14.47
CA SER A 17 8.94 -10.45 15.61
C SER A 17 8.37 -9.34 16.49
N TYR A 18 7.87 -8.26 15.86
CA TYR A 18 7.22 -7.18 16.60
C TYR A 18 5.99 -7.67 17.36
N LYS A 19 5.19 -8.53 16.74
CA LYS A 19 4.01 -9.13 17.38
C LYS A 19 4.38 -9.89 18.65
N GLN A 20 5.51 -10.61 18.64
CA GLN A 20 5.99 -11.34 19.81
C GLN A 20 6.42 -10.41 20.94
N GLN A 21 7.00 -9.26 20.59
CA GLN A 21 7.55 -8.32 21.57
C GLN A 21 6.51 -7.29 22.06
N SER A 22 5.53 -6.96 21.25
CA SER A 22 4.50 -5.96 21.55
C SER A 22 3.14 -6.41 21.02
N PRO A 23 2.59 -7.51 21.57
CA PRO A 23 1.38 -8.11 21.02
C PRO A 23 0.15 -7.21 21.14
N ASP A 24 0.02 -6.47 22.24
CA ASP A 24 -1.18 -5.66 22.49
C ASP A 24 -1.27 -4.48 21.51
N THR A 25 -0.16 -3.81 21.27
CA THR A 25 -0.12 -2.68 20.32
C THR A 25 -0.40 -3.14 18.91
N LEU A 26 0.26 -4.21 18.47
CA LEU A 26 0.04 -4.70 17.11
C LEU A 26 -1.39 -5.21 16.93
N SER A 27 -1.91 -5.94 17.92
CA SER A 27 -3.29 -6.45 17.86
C SER A 27 -4.30 -5.30 17.76
N ALA A 28 -4.12 -4.24 18.55
CA ALA A 28 -5.00 -3.07 18.50
C ALA A 28 -4.95 -2.38 17.14
N PHE A 29 -3.76 -2.23 16.56
CA PHE A 29 -3.60 -1.65 15.24
C PHE A 29 -4.24 -2.52 14.16
N MET A 30 -4.07 -3.83 14.24
CA MET A 30 -4.67 -4.75 13.27
C MET A 30 -6.19 -4.76 13.36
N GLN A 31 -6.76 -4.57 14.54
CA GLN A 31 -8.21 -4.41 14.70
C GLN A 31 -8.68 -3.10 14.07
N LEU A 32 -7.93 -2.00 14.23
CA LEU A 32 -8.21 -0.74 13.56
C LEU A 32 -8.17 -0.92 12.03
N HIS A 33 -7.15 -1.59 11.52
CA HIS A 33 -7.01 -1.88 10.10
C HIS A 33 -8.24 -2.64 9.58
N LYS A 34 -8.62 -3.71 10.28
CA LYS A 34 -9.77 -4.53 9.90
C LYS A 34 -11.06 -3.72 9.86
N ALA A 35 -11.29 -2.89 10.88
CA ALA A 35 -12.49 -2.06 10.96
C ALA A 35 -12.53 -1.01 9.84
N ALA A 36 -11.40 -0.34 9.59
CA ALA A 36 -11.33 0.71 8.58
C ALA A 36 -11.47 0.18 7.16
N MET A 37 -10.93 -1.01 6.89
CA MET A 37 -10.91 -1.59 5.56
C MET A 37 -12.12 -2.48 5.25
N ALA A 38 -12.99 -2.74 6.23
CA ALA A 38 -14.20 -3.53 6.01
C ALA A 38 -15.08 -2.87 4.96
N PRO A 39 -15.60 -3.63 3.98
CA PRO A 39 -16.49 -3.07 2.96
C PRO A 39 -17.73 -2.44 3.61
N GLY A 40 -18.06 -1.24 3.15
CA GLY A 40 -19.24 -0.48 3.58
C GLY A 40 -19.81 0.25 2.39
N GLU A 41 -20.07 1.54 2.53
CA GLU A 41 -20.48 2.37 1.39
C GLU A 41 -19.37 2.38 0.30
N LEU A 42 -18.11 2.28 0.71
CA LEU A 42 -16.99 2.09 -0.20
C LEU A 42 -16.56 0.64 -0.14
N ASP A 43 -16.26 0.05 -1.29
CA ASP A 43 -15.76 -1.32 -1.35
C ASP A 43 -14.28 -1.39 -0.98
N LEU A 44 -13.76 -2.61 -0.80
CA LEU A 44 -12.37 -2.82 -0.42
C LEU A 44 -11.40 -2.26 -1.46
N LYS A 45 -11.69 -2.47 -2.75
CA LYS A 45 -10.84 -1.97 -3.83
C LYS A 45 -10.68 -0.45 -3.72
N THR A 46 -11.78 0.28 -3.54
CA THR A 46 -11.76 1.73 -3.39
C THR A 46 -10.95 2.15 -2.15
N LYS A 47 -11.16 1.46 -1.04
CA LYS A 47 -10.41 1.76 0.20
C LYS A 47 -8.92 1.52 0.05
N GLU A 48 -8.51 0.46 -0.66
CA GLU A 48 -7.10 0.20 -0.94
C GLU A 48 -6.49 1.27 -1.85
N MET A 49 -7.25 1.77 -2.82
CA MET A 49 -6.80 2.87 -3.68
C MET A 49 -6.62 4.16 -2.90
N ILE A 50 -7.54 4.48 -1.99
CA ILE A 50 -7.41 5.63 -1.09
C ILE A 50 -6.14 5.48 -0.24
N ALA A 51 -5.94 4.30 0.35
CA ALA A 51 -4.78 4.03 1.19
C ALA A 51 -3.47 4.21 0.41
N LEU A 52 -3.42 3.75 -0.84
CA LEU A 52 -2.24 3.93 -1.68
C LEU A 52 -1.94 5.42 -1.92
N GLY A 53 -2.96 6.20 -2.24
CA GLY A 53 -2.77 7.65 -2.44
C GLY A 53 -2.19 8.33 -1.20
N ILE A 54 -2.71 7.99 -0.03
CA ILE A 54 -2.20 8.51 1.25
C ILE A 54 -0.78 8.02 1.51
N ALA A 55 -0.49 6.74 1.23
CA ALA A 55 0.83 6.16 1.41
C ALA A 55 1.91 6.90 0.59
N ILE A 56 1.58 7.25 -0.65
CA ILE A 56 2.47 8.02 -1.52
C ILE A 56 2.72 9.41 -0.91
N ALA A 57 1.67 10.11 -0.52
CA ALA A 57 1.78 11.45 0.05
C ALA A 57 2.49 11.43 1.42
N ALA A 58 2.32 10.36 2.19
CA ALA A 58 2.99 10.18 3.48
C ALA A 58 4.43 9.68 3.33
N ARG A 59 4.87 9.37 2.13
CA ARG A 59 6.25 8.90 1.83
C ARG A 59 6.59 7.62 2.59
N CYS A 60 5.66 6.67 2.57
CA CYS A 60 5.80 5.42 3.34
C CYS A 60 6.01 4.25 2.38
N ASP A 61 7.28 3.84 2.19
CA ASP A 61 7.61 2.74 1.29
C ASP A 61 6.91 1.43 1.66
N GLY A 62 6.88 1.10 2.95
CA GLY A 62 6.22 -0.12 3.42
C GLY A 62 4.70 -0.07 3.18
N CYS A 63 4.10 1.10 3.34
CA CYS A 63 2.68 1.30 3.07
C CYS A 63 2.40 1.19 1.57
N ILE A 64 3.27 1.76 0.72
CA ILE A 64 3.15 1.64 -0.74
C ILE A 64 3.17 0.17 -1.14
N ALA A 65 4.16 -0.60 -0.65
CA ALA A 65 4.27 -2.02 -0.95
C ALA A 65 3.00 -2.78 -0.55
N ALA A 66 2.53 -2.57 0.67
CA ALA A 66 1.36 -3.28 1.19
C ALA A 66 0.09 -2.94 0.42
N HIS A 67 -0.14 -1.66 0.13
CA HIS A 67 -1.39 -1.23 -0.50
C HIS A 67 -1.40 -1.40 -2.02
N VAL A 68 -0.26 -1.38 -2.70
CA VAL A 68 -0.19 -1.78 -4.11
C VAL A 68 -0.56 -3.27 -4.22
N PHE A 69 0.06 -4.11 -3.41
CA PHE A 69 -0.24 -5.54 -3.40
C PHE A 69 -1.73 -5.79 -3.12
N ALA A 70 -2.25 -5.19 -2.06
CA ALA A 70 -3.64 -5.38 -1.65
C ALA A 70 -4.64 -4.83 -2.67
N ALA A 71 -4.34 -3.68 -3.29
CA ALA A 71 -5.20 -3.08 -4.30
C ALA A 71 -5.30 -3.97 -5.55
N LEU A 72 -4.18 -4.50 -6.02
CA LEU A 72 -4.18 -5.42 -7.16
C LEU A 72 -4.96 -6.70 -6.81
N LYS A 73 -4.77 -7.23 -5.61
CA LYS A 73 -5.49 -8.41 -5.13
C LYS A 73 -7.00 -8.15 -5.03
N ALA A 74 -7.39 -6.92 -4.69
CA ALA A 74 -8.81 -6.53 -4.60
C ALA A 74 -9.42 -6.23 -5.97
N GLY A 75 -8.66 -6.34 -7.04
CA GLY A 75 -9.15 -6.18 -8.41
C GLY A 75 -8.86 -4.84 -9.06
N SER A 76 -8.05 -3.98 -8.45
CA SER A 76 -7.63 -2.74 -9.11
C SER A 76 -6.78 -3.06 -10.33
N THR A 77 -6.99 -2.31 -11.41
CA THR A 77 -6.14 -2.40 -12.59
C THR A 77 -4.91 -1.53 -12.43
N GLN A 78 -3.87 -1.83 -13.19
CA GLN A 78 -2.68 -0.96 -13.21
C GLN A 78 -3.05 0.47 -13.62
N ALA A 79 -3.95 0.61 -14.60
CA ALA A 79 -4.40 1.93 -15.06
C ALA A 79 -5.09 2.71 -13.95
N GLU A 80 -5.93 2.06 -13.15
CA GLU A 80 -6.57 2.70 -12.01
C GLU A 80 -5.53 3.19 -10.99
N LEU A 81 -4.51 2.37 -10.71
CA LEU A 81 -3.49 2.74 -9.74
C LEU A 81 -2.60 3.88 -10.23
N VAL A 82 -2.37 3.99 -11.55
CA VAL A 82 -1.66 5.15 -12.11
C VAL A 82 -2.47 6.43 -11.86
N GLU A 83 -3.78 6.37 -11.97
CA GLU A 83 -4.62 7.54 -11.69
C GLU A 83 -4.61 7.91 -10.19
N VAL A 84 -4.47 6.93 -9.30
CA VAL A 84 -4.24 7.19 -7.87
C VAL A 84 -2.94 7.99 -7.69
N ILE A 85 -1.88 7.61 -8.40
CA ILE A 85 -0.62 8.34 -8.38
C ILE A 85 -0.84 9.80 -8.82
N ASP A 86 -1.60 10.00 -9.90
CA ASP A 86 -1.88 11.35 -10.42
C ASP A 86 -2.49 12.25 -9.33
N VAL A 87 -3.47 11.74 -8.60
CA VAL A 87 -4.13 12.50 -7.53
C VAL A 87 -3.15 12.78 -6.38
N ALA A 88 -2.34 11.80 -6.01
CA ALA A 88 -1.35 11.98 -4.95
C ALA A 88 -0.31 13.04 -5.33
N VAL A 89 0.11 13.08 -6.60
CA VAL A 89 1.05 14.08 -7.12
C VAL A 89 0.43 15.48 -7.06
N LEU A 90 -0.84 15.60 -7.46
CA LEU A 90 -1.56 16.89 -7.36
C LEU A 90 -1.53 17.42 -5.93
N MET A 91 -1.81 16.55 -4.96
CA MET A 91 -1.97 16.97 -3.57
C MET A 91 -0.63 17.15 -2.85
N GLY A 92 0.40 16.40 -3.21
CA GLY A 92 1.67 16.36 -2.47
C GLY A 92 2.85 17.02 -3.16
N GLY A 93 2.73 17.37 -4.43
CA GLY A 93 3.79 18.06 -5.18
C GLY A 93 5.01 17.20 -5.46
N GLY A 94 6.20 17.81 -5.53
CA GLY A 94 7.45 17.16 -5.92
C GLY A 94 7.78 15.86 -5.19
N PRO A 95 7.71 15.83 -3.84
CA PRO A 95 7.97 14.59 -3.11
C PRO A 95 7.01 13.47 -3.50
N SER A 96 5.75 13.78 -3.74
CA SER A 96 4.76 12.77 -4.18
C SER A 96 5.00 12.35 -5.62
N LEU A 97 5.53 13.20 -6.47
CA LEU A 97 5.96 12.78 -7.81
C LEU A 97 7.04 11.72 -7.70
N THR A 98 8.07 11.95 -6.89
CA THR A 98 9.17 11.00 -6.70
C THR A 98 8.67 9.66 -6.14
N TYR A 99 7.87 9.71 -5.07
CA TYR A 99 7.30 8.48 -4.49
C TYR A 99 6.27 7.82 -5.41
N GLY A 100 5.53 8.62 -6.18
CA GLY A 100 4.59 8.10 -7.17
C GLY A 100 5.28 7.32 -8.29
N ILE A 101 6.43 7.82 -8.76
CA ILE A 101 7.26 7.10 -9.75
C ILE A 101 7.72 5.77 -9.15
N GLN A 102 8.14 5.76 -7.91
CA GLN A 102 8.54 4.52 -7.22
C GLN A 102 7.34 3.58 -7.04
N ALA A 103 6.16 4.12 -6.74
CA ALA A 103 4.94 3.33 -6.65
C ALA A 103 4.59 2.66 -7.99
N LEU A 104 4.86 3.33 -9.11
CA LEU A 104 4.71 2.72 -10.43
C LEU A 104 5.60 1.49 -10.56
N GLY A 105 6.83 1.56 -10.07
CA GLY A 105 7.72 0.40 -10.03
C GLY A 105 7.14 -0.75 -9.22
N ALA A 106 6.52 -0.45 -8.08
CA ALA A 106 5.85 -1.47 -7.26
C ALA A 106 4.67 -2.09 -8.01
N ILE A 107 3.86 -1.27 -8.69
CA ILE A 107 2.71 -1.75 -9.47
C ILE A 107 3.18 -2.72 -10.55
N GLU A 108 4.20 -2.36 -11.30
CA GLU A 108 4.73 -3.22 -12.36
C GLU A 108 5.31 -4.52 -11.79
N GLU A 109 6.05 -4.44 -10.69
CA GLU A 109 6.64 -5.60 -10.04
C GLU A 109 5.58 -6.59 -9.56
N PHE A 110 4.59 -6.12 -8.79
CA PHE A 110 3.55 -6.99 -8.26
C PHE A 110 2.63 -7.53 -9.36
N ALA A 111 2.34 -6.74 -10.38
CA ALA A 111 1.53 -7.21 -11.50
C ALA A 111 2.24 -8.32 -12.27
N ALA A 112 3.55 -8.23 -12.46
CA ALA A 112 4.33 -9.27 -13.12
C ALA A 112 4.37 -10.56 -12.30
N GLU A 113 4.45 -10.46 -10.97
CA GLU A 113 4.50 -11.62 -10.08
C GLU A 113 3.18 -12.37 -9.99
N SER A 114 2.07 -11.71 -10.31
CA SER A 114 0.74 -12.34 -10.23
C SER A 114 0.34 -13.10 -11.49
N GLN A 115 1.20 -13.09 -12.52
CA GLN A 115 0.94 -13.78 -13.79
C GLN A 115 1.46 -15.22 -13.80
#